data_df248191c6ffff53cddcdfc17c25c94b
#
_entry.id   df248191c6ffff53cddcdfc17c25c94b
#
_cell.length_a   1.000
_cell.length_b   1.000
_cell.length_c   1.000
_cell.angle_alpha   90.00
_cell.angle_beta   90.00
_cell.angle_gamma   90.00
#
_symmetry.space_group_name_H-M   'P 1'
#
loop_
_entity.id
_entity.type
_entity.pdbx_description
1 polymer ?
#
loop_
_entity_poly.entity_id
_entity_poly.type
_entity_poly.pdbx_seq_one_letter_code
_entity_poly.pdbx_strand_id
1 'polypeptide(L)' 'MRAHVLVRPKAGILDPQGVAVERALPALGFAGVTNVRVGRLIELDVEDPAQLPAMCEKLLVNPLIEDYEILDAPAASR' A
#
# COMPACT_ATOMS: atom_id res chain seq x y z
N MET A 1 -17.42 5.01 9.93
CA MET A 1 -17.08 3.81 9.18
C MET A 1 -15.58 3.64 9.14
N ARG A 2 -15.11 2.45 9.39
CA ARG A 2 -13.68 2.16 9.36
C ARG A 2 -13.25 1.88 7.92
N ALA A 3 -12.27 2.59 7.44
CA ALA A 3 -11.79 2.45 6.08
C ALA A 3 -10.34 2.00 6.06
N HIS A 4 -9.97 1.28 5.01
CA HIS A 4 -8.62 0.79 4.80
C HIS A 4 -8.18 1.20 3.41
N VAL A 5 -7.03 1.88 3.33
CA VAL A 5 -6.46 2.28 2.05
C VAL A 5 -5.11 1.60 1.91
N LEU A 6 -4.98 0.79 0.89
CA LEU A 6 -3.74 0.10 0.58
C LEU A 6 -2.98 0.92 -0.45
N VAL A 7 -1.76 1.32 -0.10
CA VAL A 7 -0.92 2.17 -0.95
C VAL A 7 0.33 1.39 -1.32
N ARG A 8 0.66 1.39 -2.60
CA ARG A 8 1.86 0.69 -3.06
C ARG A 8 2.53 1.51 -4.16
N PRO A 9 3.85 1.33 -4.34
CA PRO A 9 4.58 2.03 -5.40
C PRO A 9 4.07 1.63 -6.77
N LYS A 10 4.06 2.58 -7.69
CA LYS A 10 3.73 2.27 -9.08
C LYS A 10 4.77 1.35 -9.68
N ALA A 11 4.36 0.55 -10.66
CA ALA A 11 5.28 -0.29 -11.42
C ALA A 11 6.36 0.59 -12.05
N GLY A 12 7.62 0.12 -11.99
CA GLY A 12 8.74 0.84 -12.56
C GLY A 12 9.34 1.92 -11.65
N ILE A 13 8.70 2.21 -10.52
CA ILE A 13 9.26 3.14 -9.54
C ILE A 13 10.22 2.38 -8.64
N LEU A 14 11.35 3.00 -8.33
CA LEU A 14 12.32 2.41 -7.42
C LEU A 14 11.71 2.28 -6.03
N ASP A 15 11.78 1.08 -5.49
CA ASP A 15 11.28 0.76 -4.16
C ASP A 15 12.46 0.27 -3.31
N PRO A 16 13.17 1.19 -2.63
CA PRO A 16 14.35 0.79 -1.86
C PRO A 16 14.05 -0.23 -0.77
N GLN A 17 12.87 -0.14 -0.16
CA GLN A 17 12.50 -1.10 0.88
C GLN A 17 12.25 -2.49 0.30
N GLY A 18 11.56 -2.55 -0.83
CA GLY A 18 11.33 -3.81 -1.50
C GLY A 18 12.63 -4.47 -1.97
N VAL A 19 13.53 -3.67 -2.52
CA VAL A 19 14.84 -4.18 -2.95
C VAL A 19 15.62 -4.70 -1.76
N ALA A 20 15.58 -4.00 -0.63
CA ALA A 20 16.32 -4.44 0.56
C ALA A 20 15.80 -5.78 1.08
N VAL A 21 14.46 -5.95 1.11
CA VAL A 21 13.86 -7.20 1.54
C VAL A 21 14.25 -8.32 0.56
N GLU A 22 14.16 -8.05 -0.72
CA GLU A 22 14.46 -9.05 -1.73
C GLU A 22 15.90 -9.54 -1.64
N ARG A 23 16.83 -8.65 -1.33
CA ARG A 23 18.23 -9.00 -1.17
C ARG A 23 18.52 -9.73 0.13
N ALA A 24 17.75 -9.43 1.17
CA ALA A 24 18.00 -10.03 2.48
C ALA A 24 17.50 -11.47 2.58
N LEU A 25 16.45 -11.80 1.86
CA LEU A 25 15.81 -13.11 2.00
C LEU A 25 16.72 -14.28 1.64
N PRO A 26 17.49 -14.22 0.53
CA PRO A 26 18.39 -15.35 0.24
C PRO A 26 19.43 -15.58 1.33
N ALA A 27 19.90 -14.54 1.98
CA ALA A 27 20.87 -14.68 3.06
C ALA A 27 20.28 -15.41 4.26
N LEU A 28 18.96 -15.41 4.38
CA LEU A 28 18.27 -16.12 5.45
C LEU A 28 17.77 -17.49 5.03
N GLY A 29 18.12 -17.93 3.83
CA GLY A 29 17.76 -19.27 3.36
C GLY A 29 16.52 -19.31 2.47
N PHE A 30 15.99 -18.15 2.08
CA PHE A 30 14.78 -18.10 1.26
C PHE A 30 15.14 -17.72 -0.16
N ALA A 31 15.31 -18.72 -1.01
CA ALA A 31 15.62 -18.51 -2.42
C ALA A 31 14.33 -18.39 -3.24
N GLY A 32 14.45 -17.80 -4.43
CA GLY A 32 13.33 -17.77 -5.37
C GLY A 32 12.33 -16.68 -5.15
N VAL A 33 12.65 -15.71 -4.30
CA VAL A 33 11.76 -14.56 -4.05
C VAL A 33 12.16 -13.41 -4.98
N THR A 34 11.18 -12.92 -5.74
CA THR A 34 11.41 -11.81 -6.67
C THR A 34 10.25 -10.82 -6.59
N ASN A 35 10.48 -9.63 -7.13
CA ASN A 35 9.44 -8.61 -7.26
C ASN A 35 8.82 -8.21 -5.93
N VAL A 36 9.65 -8.08 -4.92
CA VAL A 36 9.17 -7.65 -3.61
C VAL A 36 8.85 -6.17 -3.68
N ARG A 37 7.68 -5.82 -3.18
CA ARG A 37 7.23 -4.43 -3.13
C ARG A 37 6.73 -4.17 -1.72
N VAL A 38 7.13 -3.04 -1.17
CA VAL A 38 6.72 -2.63 0.17
C VAL A 38 5.82 -1.42 0.04
N GLY A 39 4.61 -1.55 0.50
CA GLY A 39 3.64 -0.47 0.54
C GLY A 39 3.24 -0.17 1.96
N ARG A 40 2.12 0.51 2.09
CA ARG A 40 1.61 0.83 3.43
C ARG A 40 0.11 0.70 3.45
N LEU A 41 -0.42 0.45 4.65
CA LEU A 41 -1.85 0.38 4.89
C LEU A 41 -2.23 1.56 5.78
N ILE A 42 -3.22 2.31 5.34
CA ILE A 42 -3.75 3.44 6.11
C ILE A 42 -5.14 3.04 6.60
N GLU A 43 -5.33 3.10 7.90
CA GLU A 43 -6.62 2.81 8.52
C GLU A 43 -7.16 4.07 9.15
N LEU A 44 -8.41 4.37 8.87
CA LEU A 44 -9.00 5.59 9.39
C LEU A 44 -10.50 5.42 9.56
N ASP A 45 -11.06 6.19 10.48
CA ASP A 45 -12.50 6.27 10.63
C ASP A 45 -13.00 7.48 9.87
N VAL A 46 -14.01 7.30 9.04
CA VAL A 46 -14.57 8.38 8.22
C VAL A 46 -16.08 8.43 8.40
N GLU A 47 -16.61 9.64 8.38
CA GLU A 47 -18.07 9.81 8.42
C GLU A 47 -18.68 9.60 7.04
N ASP A 48 -18.01 10.08 6.01
CA ASP A 48 -18.52 10.00 4.65
C ASP A 48 -17.50 9.28 3.77
N PRO A 49 -17.71 8.00 3.50
CA PRO A 49 -16.75 7.23 2.69
C PRO A 49 -16.66 7.72 1.24
N ALA A 50 -17.62 8.49 0.76
CA ALA A 50 -17.54 9.04 -0.59
C ALA A 50 -16.39 10.04 -0.74
N GLN A 51 -15.86 10.56 0.37
CA GLN A 51 -14.72 11.48 0.33
C GLN A 51 -13.37 10.78 0.28
N LEU A 52 -13.32 9.46 0.44
CA LEU A 52 -12.05 8.74 0.48
C LEU A 52 -11.19 8.94 -0.77
N PRO A 53 -11.73 8.85 -2.00
CA PRO A 53 -10.87 9.08 -3.16
C PRO A 53 -10.22 10.44 -3.16
N ALA A 54 -10.95 11.49 -2.78
CA ALA A 54 -10.38 12.83 -2.73
C ALA A 54 -9.30 12.94 -1.65
N MET A 55 -9.51 12.30 -0.51
CA MET A 55 -8.50 12.27 0.55
C MET A 55 -7.21 11.60 0.07
N CYS A 56 -7.35 10.49 -0.64
CA CYS A 56 -6.20 9.77 -1.15
C CYS A 56 -5.41 10.65 -2.11
N GLU A 57 -6.09 11.31 -3.03
CA GLU A 57 -5.41 12.08 -4.07
C GLU A 57 -4.81 13.36 -3.54
N LYS A 58 -5.38 13.93 -2.48
CA LYS A 58 -4.89 15.21 -1.95
C LYS A 58 -3.82 15.05 -0.89
N LEU A 59 -3.80 13.93 -0.17
CA LEU A 59 -2.87 13.81 0.95
C LEU A 59 -2.32 12.39 1.15
N LEU A 60 -3.19 11.38 1.14
CA LEU A 60 -2.81 10.07 1.63
C LEU A 60 -1.86 9.34 0.69
N VAL A 61 -1.92 9.64 -0.58
CA VAL A 61 -1.17 8.96 -1.64
C VAL A 61 -0.42 10.00 -2.45
N ASN A 62 0.80 9.69 -2.85
CA ASN A 62 1.50 10.51 -3.82
C ASN A 62 1.17 9.97 -5.22
N PRO A 63 0.26 10.61 -5.97
CA PRO A 63 -0.22 10.02 -7.22
C PRO A 63 0.84 9.94 -8.32
N LEU A 64 1.95 10.64 -8.16
CA LEU A 64 3.03 10.58 -9.16
C LEU A 64 3.80 9.27 -9.07
N ILE A 65 3.88 8.67 -7.88
CA ILE A 65 4.72 7.50 -7.67
C ILE A 65 3.99 6.35 -7.00
N GLU A 66 2.73 6.54 -6.59
CA GLU A 66 1.99 5.52 -5.84
C GLU A 66 0.63 5.29 -6.44
N ASP A 67 0.18 4.05 -6.33
CA ASP A 67 -1.21 3.66 -6.58
C ASP A 67 -1.86 3.31 -5.27
N TYR A 68 -3.19 3.35 -5.24
CA TYR A 68 -3.91 3.00 -4.03
C TYR A 68 -5.14 2.17 -4.38
N GLU A 69 -5.59 1.47 -3.36
CA GLU A 69 -6.83 0.69 -3.43
C GLU A 69 -7.59 0.90 -2.14
N ILE A 70 -8.85 1.29 -2.25
CA ILE A 70 -9.71 1.42 -1.07
C ILE A 70 -10.35 0.07 -0.85
N LEU A 71 -10.00 -0.57 0.26
CA LEU A 71 -10.55 -1.87 0.58
C LEU A 71 -11.94 -1.70 1.19
N ASP A 72 -12.79 -2.67 0.94
CA ASP A 72 -14.14 -2.63 1.47
C ASP A 72 -14.11 -2.81 2.98
N ALA A 73 -14.18 -1.69 3.69
CA ALA A 73 -14.09 -1.70 5.13
C ALA A 73 -15.15 -2.57 5.80
N PRO A 74 -16.41 -2.54 5.37
CA PRO A 74 -17.39 -3.41 6.01
C PRO A 74 -17.02 -4.87 5.95
N ALA A 75 -16.47 -5.32 4.84
CA ALA A 75 -16.04 -6.69 4.72
C ALA A 75 -14.82 -6.95 5.61
N ALA A 76 -13.93 -5.99 5.71
CA ALA A 76 -12.72 -6.15 6.48
C ALA A 76 -12.96 -5.99 7.98
N SER A 77 -13.98 -5.28 8.34
CA SER A 77 -14.20 -4.90 9.74
C SER A 77 -14.81 -5.98 10.58
N ARG A 78 -15.11 -7.08 10.03
CA ARG A 78 -15.68 -8.15 10.82
C ARG A 78 -14.71 -8.92 11.66
#